data_acd41f2fb355202cd2f830e7ce3515f5
#
_entry.id   acd41f2fb355202cd2f830e7ce3515f5
#
_cell.length_a   1.000
_cell.length_b   1.000
_cell.length_c   1.000
_cell.angle_alpha   90.00
_cell.angle_beta   90.00
_cell.angle_gamma   90.00
#
_symmetry.space_group_name_H-M   'P 1'
#
loop_
_entity.id
_entity.type
_entity.pdbx_description
1 polymer ?
#
loop_
_entity_poly.entity_id
_entity_poly.type
_entity_poly.pdbx_seq_one_letter_code
_entity_poly.pdbx_strand_id
1 'polypeptide(L)'
;MKDNYMKKTLLLTIVLALSLTTEAQNLQKGSYGYLYCHMSDLGEYTAYAVSRDGYHYEDINGGKAIFDPEEHARIEGGTRDAYITRTHNGKGYIMVTTDMCVRKSKVWDNYGIDLLRSKDMVKWESVTFDFRKGASIFCDPESPDPYKDYSTINRVWAPQIFWDPSYVWSDGKRGGYFIYYSLWNRSEEAYDRMYYSYADESFTRLTKPRLLFDWGYATIDADINYLKSDGLLHMLIKKEGGKPGIYTATSKSLIGPWSEPVEDDYVSFEGNKKCEGSSAFQLIGDDTWRVAYIEYSSRPKHYRICKADRYLRNFSDPVDIQGVTGPQHGSCMRITKKEYKRLKKRLEINR
;
A
#
# COMPACT_ATOMS: atom_id res chain seq x y z
N MET A 1 36.23 16.03 11.56
CA MET A 1 34.94 16.24 10.91
C MET A 1 34.35 14.96 10.29
N LYS A 2 35.13 14.11 9.61
CA LYS A 2 34.63 12.84 9.02
C LYS A 2 34.11 11.82 10.06
N ASP A 3 34.77 11.69 11.21
CA ASP A 3 34.37 10.74 12.27
C ASP A 3 33.02 11.06 12.94
N ASN A 4 32.68 12.35 13.04
CA ASN A 4 31.38 12.75 13.61
C ASN A 4 30.20 12.50 12.65
N TYR A 5 30.47 12.53 11.35
CA TYR A 5 29.42 12.20 10.34
C TYR A 5 29.12 10.71 10.31
N MET A 6 30.16 9.87 10.34
CA MET A 6 30.02 8.41 10.38
C MET A 6 29.30 7.92 11.66
N LYS A 7 29.64 8.51 12.82
CA LYS A 7 28.97 8.17 14.10
C LYS A 7 27.49 8.62 14.12
N LYS A 8 27.17 9.78 13.53
CA LYS A 8 25.78 10.25 13.40
C LYS A 8 24.98 9.38 12.43
N THR A 9 25.54 8.97 11.31
CA THR A 9 24.88 8.10 10.33
C THR A 9 24.66 6.70 10.89
N LEU A 10 25.65 6.16 11.61
CA LEU A 10 25.54 4.86 12.27
C LEU A 10 24.51 4.89 13.42
N LEU A 11 24.45 5.98 14.20
CA LEU A 11 23.46 6.15 15.26
C LEU A 11 22.04 6.31 14.70
N LEU A 12 21.87 7.01 13.58
CA LEU A 12 20.57 7.16 12.91
C LEU A 12 20.07 5.82 12.33
N THR A 13 20.98 5.03 11.76
CA THR A 13 20.65 3.69 11.23
C THR A 13 20.25 2.73 12.35
N ILE A 14 20.93 2.80 13.50
CA ILE A 14 20.62 1.99 14.69
C ILE A 14 19.28 2.41 15.32
N VAL A 15 18.98 3.70 15.38
CA VAL A 15 17.69 4.21 15.90
C VAL A 15 16.53 3.83 14.97
N LEU A 16 16.72 3.88 13.65
CA LEU A 16 15.72 3.44 12.70
C LEU A 16 15.46 1.92 12.82
N ALA A 17 16.53 1.13 12.90
CA ALA A 17 16.42 -0.33 13.09
C ALA A 17 15.77 -0.69 14.45
N LEU A 18 16.07 0.04 15.52
CA LEU A 18 15.48 -0.17 16.84
C LEU A 18 14.00 0.23 16.91
N SER A 19 13.58 1.32 16.25
CA SER A 19 12.17 1.73 16.22
C SER A 19 11.32 0.75 15.41
N LEU A 20 11.81 0.29 14.26
CA LEU A 20 11.15 -0.72 13.45
C LEU A 20 11.09 -2.10 14.15
N THR A 21 12.10 -2.44 14.98
CA THR A 21 12.11 -3.70 15.73
C THR A 21 11.16 -3.71 16.93
N THR A 22 10.96 -2.59 17.61
CA THR A 22 10.01 -2.49 18.73
C THR A 22 8.57 -2.55 18.28
N GLU A 23 8.20 -1.93 17.15
CA GLU A 23 6.86 -2.02 16.60
C GLU A 23 6.54 -3.44 16.11
N ALA A 24 7.44 -4.08 15.38
CA ALA A 24 7.23 -5.44 14.90
C ALA A 24 7.17 -6.48 16.04
N GLN A 25 7.90 -6.29 17.15
CA GLN A 25 7.81 -7.16 18.32
C GLN A 25 6.52 -6.93 19.13
N ASN A 26 6.03 -5.69 19.24
CA ASN A 26 4.75 -5.38 19.86
C ASN A 26 3.55 -5.86 19.05
N LEU A 27 3.66 -5.89 17.71
CA LEU A 27 2.62 -6.42 16.82
C LEU A 27 2.53 -7.95 16.85
N GLN A 28 3.60 -8.68 17.18
CA GLN A 28 3.55 -10.13 17.36
C GLN A 28 2.87 -10.54 18.68
N LYS A 29 3.05 -9.74 19.75
CA LYS A 29 2.47 -10.01 21.06
C LYS A 29 0.99 -9.63 21.06
N GLY A 30 0.10 -10.63 20.98
CA GLY A 30 -1.35 -10.44 20.99
C GLY A 30 -2.04 -10.57 19.62
N SER A 31 -1.31 -10.86 18.56
CA SER A 31 -1.90 -11.21 17.26
C SER A 31 -2.74 -12.49 17.38
N TYR A 32 -3.92 -12.46 16.74
CA TYR A 32 -4.90 -13.54 16.84
C TYR A 32 -5.36 -14.06 15.47
N GLY A 33 -5.35 -13.21 14.48
CA GLY A 33 -5.80 -13.50 13.12
C GLY A 33 -5.39 -12.39 12.17
N TYR A 34 -6.04 -12.37 11.03
CA TYR A 34 -5.71 -11.48 9.91
C TYR A 34 -6.97 -10.74 9.46
N LEU A 35 -6.78 -9.49 9.07
CA LEU A 35 -7.72 -8.70 8.29
C LEU A 35 -7.20 -8.63 6.87
N TYR A 36 -8.01 -9.01 5.90
CA TYR A 36 -7.84 -8.67 4.50
C TYR A 36 -8.75 -7.48 4.20
N CYS A 37 -8.13 -6.33 3.92
CA CYS A 37 -8.77 -5.12 3.48
C CYS A 37 -8.57 -5.02 1.97
N HIS A 38 -9.64 -5.00 1.19
CA HIS A 38 -9.53 -5.13 -0.25
C HIS A 38 -10.60 -4.33 -0.99
N MET A 39 -10.33 -4.04 -2.25
CA MET A 39 -11.37 -3.64 -3.18
C MET A 39 -12.27 -4.84 -3.48
N SER A 40 -13.58 -4.64 -3.46
CA SER A 40 -14.53 -5.64 -3.95
C SER A 40 -14.82 -5.42 -5.44
N ASP A 41 -14.72 -6.50 -6.24
CA ASP A 41 -15.09 -6.48 -7.66
C ASP A 41 -16.59 -6.24 -7.89
N LEU A 42 -17.40 -6.39 -6.85
CA LEU A 42 -18.85 -6.17 -6.93
C LEU A 42 -19.24 -4.70 -7.09
N GLY A 43 -18.42 -3.76 -6.60
CA GLY A 43 -18.81 -2.36 -6.63
C GLY A 43 -17.66 -1.36 -6.55
N GLU A 44 -16.40 -1.79 -6.66
CA GLU A 44 -15.20 -0.94 -6.57
C GLU A 44 -15.14 -0.15 -5.25
N TYR A 45 -15.54 -0.80 -4.17
CA TYR A 45 -15.54 -0.28 -2.81
C TYR A 45 -14.63 -1.12 -1.91
N THR A 46 -14.21 -0.54 -0.80
CA THR A 46 -13.44 -1.25 0.23
C THR A 46 -14.33 -2.21 1.01
N ALA A 47 -13.90 -3.47 1.09
CA ALA A 47 -14.51 -4.53 1.88
C ALA A 47 -13.50 -5.17 2.83
N TYR A 48 -14.00 -5.90 3.82
CA TYR A 48 -13.19 -6.63 4.80
C TYR A 48 -13.53 -8.11 4.82
N ALA A 49 -12.50 -8.93 4.97
CA ALA A 49 -12.62 -10.31 5.37
C ALA A 49 -11.62 -10.62 6.50
N VAL A 50 -11.94 -11.56 7.38
CA VAL A 50 -11.08 -11.94 8.50
C VAL A 50 -10.72 -13.41 8.45
N SER A 51 -9.49 -13.74 8.89
CA SER A 51 -8.95 -15.09 8.87
C SER A 51 -8.26 -15.45 10.19
N ARG A 52 -8.15 -16.76 10.46
CA ARG A 52 -7.35 -17.30 11.56
C ARG A 52 -6.01 -17.86 11.10
N ASP A 53 -5.90 -18.24 9.84
CA ASP A 53 -4.73 -18.90 9.26
C ASP A 53 -4.05 -18.12 8.12
N GLY A 54 -4.71 -17.04 7.63
CA GLY A 54 -4.21 -16.23 6.53
C GLY A 54 -4.54 -16.76 5.12
N TYR A 55 -5.31 -17.85 5.02
CA TYR A 55 -5.70 -18.48 3.75
C TYR A 55 -7.22 -18.62 3.60
N HIS A 56 -7.89 -19.01 4.70
CA HIS A 56 -9.34 -19.16 4.75
C HIS A 56 -9.92 -17.96 5.46
N TYR A 57 -10.68 -17.18 4.75
CA TYR A 57 -11.27 -15.94 5.23
C TYR A 57 -12.79 -16.07 5.37
N GLU A 58 -13.35 -15.19 6.13
CA GLU A 58 -14.78 -15.00 6.29
C GLU A 58 -15.08 -13.53 6.02
N ASP A 59 -15.97 -13.26 5.07
CA ASP A 59 -16.41 -11.91 4.77
C ASP A 59 -17.02 -11.24 6.00
N ILE A 60 -16.66 -9.99 6.21
CA ILE A 60 -17.36 -9.10 7.12
C ILE A 60 -18.47 -8.40 6.33
N ASN A 61 -19.64 -8.23 6.94
CA ASN A 61 -20.80 -7.58 6.32
C ASN A 61 -21.25 -8.26 5.00
N GLY A 62 -20.97 -9.56 4.84
CA GLY A 62 -21.30 -10.31 3.62
C GLY A 62 -20.60 -9.80 2.38
N GLY A 63 -19.37 -9.30 2.51
CA GLY A 63 -18.56 -8.78 1.40
C GLY A 63 -19.04 -7.41 0.87
N LYS A 64 -19.97 -6.74 1.56
CA LYS A 64 -20.42 -5.39 1.20
C LYS A 64 -19.41 -4.33 1.66
N ALA A 65 -19.59 -3.11 1.17
CA ALA A 65 -18.82 -1.95 1.58
C ALA A 65 -18.81 -1.77 3.11
N ILE A 66 -17.65 -1.46 3.68
CA ILE A 66 -17.50 -1.22 5.13
C ILE A 66 -17.96 0.19 5.54
N PHE A 67 -18.09 1.09 4.59
CA PHE A 67 -18.61 2.45 4.67
C PHE A 67 -19.17 2.85 3.31
N ASP A 68 -19.89 3.97 3.24
CA ASP A 68 -20.29 4.54 1.96
C ASP A 68 -19.05 5.08 1.21
N PRO A 69 -18.68 4.54 0.04
CA PRO A 69 -17.51 5.00 -0.68
C PRO A 69 -17.56 6.51 -1.03
N GLU A 70 -18.73 7.06 -1.33
CA GLU A 70 -18.90 8.46 -1.75
C GLU A 70 -18.68 9.45 -0.59
N GLU A 71 -18.83 9.01 0.66
CA GLU A 71 -18.49 9.84 1.82
C GLU A 71 -16.97 10.04 1.95
N HIS A 72 -16.17 9.12 1.41
CA HIS A 72 -14.71 9.10 1.59
C HIS A 72 -13.95 9.38 0.30
N ALA A 73 -14.35 8.82 -0.83
CA ALA A 73 -13.79 9.06 -2.16
C ALA A 73 -14.64 10.13 -2.87
N ARG A 74 -14.19 11.38 -2.84
CA ARG A 74 -15.04 12.55 -3.20
C ARG A 74 -14.85 13.04 -4.62
N ILE A 75 -14.07 12.32 -5.44
CA ILE A 75 -13.85 12.65 -6.86
C ILE A 75 -14.70 11.76 -7.73
N GLU A 76 -14.47 10.45 -7.69
CA GLU A 76 -15.20 9.47 -8.51
C GLU A 76 -16.10 8.53 -7.68
N GLY A 77 -15.89 8.49 -6.38
CA GLY A 77 -16.72 7.76 -5.44
C GLY A 77 -16.49 6.25 -5.45
N GLY A 78 -15.28 5.79 -5.69
CA GLY A 78 -14.84 4.41 -5.51
C GLY A 78 -13.59 4.35 -4.65
N THR A 79 -13.51 3.38 -3.73
CA THR A 79 -12.38 3.20 -2.82
C THR A 79 -11.63 1.93 -3.19
N ARG A 80 -10.74 2.05 -4.20
CA ARG A 80 -9.98 0.91 -4.76
C ARG A 80 -8.63 0.73 -4.06
N ASP A 81 -8.03 -0.42 -4.27
CA ASP A 81 -6.63 -0.75 -3.94
C ASP A 81 -6.30 -0.50 -2.46
N ALA A 82 -7.25 -0.78 -1.56
CA ALA A 82 -7.18 -0.38 -0.17
C ALA A 82 -5.98 -0.96 0.57
N TYR A 83 -5.07 -0.11 1.03
CA TYR A 83 -3.96 -0.48 1.89
C TYR A 83 -4.19 0.00 3.31
N ILE A 84 -4.25 -0.92 4.27
CA ILE A 84 -4.49 -0.64 5.68
C ILE A 84 -3.29 -0.99 6.55
N THR A 85 -2.96 -0.13 7.50
CA THR A 85 -1.95 -0.40 8.52
C THR A 85 -2.30 0.29 9.83
N ARG A 86 -1.50 0.03 10.87
CA ARG A 86 -1.61 0.76 12.15
C ARG A 86 -0.94 2.12 12.05
N THR A 87 -1.43 3.08 12.84
CA THR A 87 -0.66 4.31 13.07
C THR A 87 0.70 3.96 13.70
N HIS A 88 1.72 4.79 13.45
CA HIS A 88 3.08 4.59 13.95
C HIS A 88 3.15 4.42 15.50
N ASN A 89 2.22 5.01 16.23
CA ASN A 89 2.12 4.91 17.69
C ASN A 89 1.20 3.75 18.16
N GLY A 90 0.67 2.95 17.24
CA GLY A 90 -0.20 1.80 17.53
C GLY A 90 -1.58 2.14 18.11
N LYS A 91 -1.97 3.43 18.18
CA LYS A 91 -3.23 3.87 18.83
C LYS A 91 -4.44 3.93 17.90
N GLY A 92 -4.23 3.72 16.60
CA GLY A 92 -5.26 3.77 15.57
C GLY A 92 -4.85 3.05 14.31
N TYR A 93 -5.60 3.30 13.26
CA TYR A 93 -5.44 2.70 11.94
C TYR A 93 -5.48 3.78 10.88
N ILE A 94 -4.75 3.55 9.82
CA ILE A 94 -4.74 4.36 8.62
C ILE A 94 -5.00 3.48 7.42
N MET A 95 -5.66 4.04 6.43
CA MET A 95 -5.90 3.39 5.15
C MET A 95 -5.69 4.42 4.05
N VAL A 96 -5.20 3.98 2.91
CA VAL A 96 -5.10 4.77 1.70
C VAL A 96 -5.81 4.04 0.58
N THR A 97 -6.49 4.78 -0.30
CA THR A 97 -7.25 4.21 -1.42
C THR A 97 -7.07 5.04 -2.69
N THR A 98 -7.24 4.40 -3.83
CA THR A 98 -7.40 5.06 -5.13
C THR A 98 -8.84 5.55 -5.24
N ASP A 99 -9.06 6.86 -5.37
CA ASP A 99 -10.39 7.41 -5.66
C ASP A 99 -10.71 7.20 -7.14
N MET A 100 -11.30 6.05 -7.46
CA MET A 100 -11.66 5.70 -8.83
C MET A 100 -12.86 4.76 -8.86
N CYS A 101 -13.79 5.00 -9.78
CA CYS A 101 -14.92 4.12 -10.04
C CYS A 101 -15.16 3.92 -11.55
N VAL A 102 -14.51 2.92 -12.14
CA VAL A 102 -14.64 2.59 -13.57
C VAL A 102 -16.08 2.20 -13.93
N ARG A 103 -16.82 1.63 -12.98
CA ARG A 103 -18.26 1.30 -13.18
C ARG A 103 -19.10 2.53 -13.46
N LYS A 104 -18.73 3.69 -12.88
CA LYS A 104 -19.39 5.00 -13.10
C LYS A 104 -18.79 5.73 -14.28
N SER A 105 -17.48 5.97 -14.26
CA SER A 105 -16.76 6.80 -15.25
C SER A 105 -16.61 6.16 -16.61
N LYS A 106 -16.58 4.81 -16.68
CA LYS A 106 -16.27 3.99 -17.87
C LYS A 106 -14.87 4.17 -18.43
N VAL A 107 -13.99 4.86 -17.70
CA VAL A 107 -12.59 5.08 -18.06
C VAL A 107 -11.67 4.62 -16.95
N TRP A 108 -10.42 4.32 -17.29
CA TRP A 108 -9.36 3.93 -16.38
C TRP A 108 -8.47 5.12 -15.99
N ASP A 109 -9.06 6.29 -15.88
CA ASP A 109 -8.40 7.49 -15.39
C ASP A 109 -8.93 7.84 -14.01
N ASN A 110 -8.08 8.37 -13.15
CA ASN A 110 -8.44 8.97 -11.87
C ASN A 110 -7.50 10.11 -11.54
N TYR A 111 -7.86 10.91 -10.54
CA TYR A 111 -7.17 12.18 -10.30
C TYR A 111 -6.71 12.37 -8.87
N GLY A 112 -6.93 11.38 -8.02
CA GLY A 112 -6.56 11.53 -6.65
C GLY A 112 -6.64 10.27 -5.80
N ILE A 113 -6.29 10.47 -4.55
CA ILE A 113 -6.23 9.44 -3.52
C ILE A 113 -6.96 9.90 -2.25
N ASP A 114 -7.40 8.91 -1.47
CA ASP A 114 -8.00 9.16 -0.18
C ASP A 114 -7.09 8.67 0.93
N LEU A 115 -6.92 9.51 1.94
CA LEU A 115 -6.20 9.20 3.17
C LEU A 115 -7.21 9.12 4.30
N LEU A 116 -7.31 7.95 4.93
CA LEU A 116 -8.32 7.67 5.95
C LEU A 116 -7.68 7.33 7.29
N ARG A 117 -8.35 7.74 8.38
CA ARG A 117 -7.95 7.43 9.76
C ARG A 117 -9.11 6.84 10.54
N SER A 118 -8.81 5.90 11.43
CA SER A 118 -9.80 5.29 12.32
C SER A 118 -9.19 4.95 13.68
N LYS A 119 -10.01 4.97 14.72
CA LYS A 119 -9.65 4.45 16.04
C LYS A 119 -10.03 3.00 16.22
N ASP A 120 -10.86 2.46 15.33
CA ASP A 120 -11.50 1.17 15.55
C ASP A 120 -11.72 0.32 14.30
N MET A 121 -11.27 0.77 13.11
CA MET A 121 -11.49 0.15 11.80
C MET A 121 -12.97 0.05 11.38
N VAL A 122 -13.87 0.76 12.08
CA VAL A 122 -15.32 0.76 11.80
C VAL A 122 -15.77 2.14 11.35
N LYS A 123 -15.34 3.18 12.09
CA LYS A 123 -15.62 4.57 11.75
C LYS A 123 -14.35 5.20 11.19
N TRP A 124 -14.49 5.80 10.03
CA TRP A 124 -13.40 6.39 9.29
C TRP A 124 -13.62 7.90 9.09
N GLU A 125 -12.55 8.65 9.19
CA GLU A 125 -12.44 10.05 8.77
C GLU A 125 -11.51 10.08 7.57
N SER A 126 -11.81 10.87 6.55
CA SER A 126 -11.02 10.91 5.31
C SER A 126 -10.71 12.31 4.84
N VAL A 127 -9.61 12.41 4.12
CA VAL A 127 -9.22 13.56 3.30
C VAL A 127 -8.94 13.06 1.89
N THR A 128 -9.60 13.66 0.90
CA THR A 128 -9.37 13.38 -0.52
C THR A 128 -8.43 14.44 -1.10
N PHE A 129 -7.36 14.00 -1.76
CA PHE A 129 -6.44 14.87 -2.50
C PHE A 129 -6.68 14.72 -3.99
N ASP A 130 -7.26 15.74 -4.59
CA ASP A 130 -7.48 15.83 -6.05
C ASP A 130 -6.29 16.58 -6.68
N PHE A 131 -5.39 15.83 -7.30
CA PHE A 131 -4.14 16.35 -7.85
C PHE A 131 -4.36 17.33 -9.02
N ARG A 132 -5.49 17.23 -9.71
CA ARG A 132 -5.84 18.17 -10.81
C ARG A 132 -6.15 19.60 -10.33
N LYS A 133 -6.35 19.79 -9.02
CA LYS A 133 -6.45 21.13 -8.44
C LYS A 133 -5.13 21.89 -8.41
N GLY A 134 -4.04 21.23 -8.81
CA GLY A 134 -2.74 21.85 -9.00
C GLY A 134 -1.92 22.00 -7.71
N ALA A 135 -0.84 22.75 -7.83
CA ALA A 135 0.16 22.88 -6.77
C ALA A 135 -0.37 23.39 -5.43
N SER A 136 -1.50 24.09 -5.43
CA SER A 136 -2.08 24.74 -4.24
C SER A 136 -2.61 23.75 -3.16
N ILE A 137 -2.83 22.48 -3.51
CA ILE A 137 -3.24 21.47 -2.53
C ILE A 137 -2.08 20.96 -1.68
N PHE A 138 -0.83 21.20 -2.10
CA PHE A 138 0.37 20.71 -1.44
C PHE A 138 0.94 21.74 -0.46
N CYS A 139 1.52 21.24 0.62
CA CYS A 139 1.98 22.08 1.73
C CYS A 139 3.42 22.59 1.61
N ASP A 140 4.12 22.27 0.54
CA ASP A 140 5.51 22.63 0.27
C ASP A 140 5.64 23.46 -1.03
N PRO A 141 5.13 24.71 -1.05
CA PRO A 141 5.05 25.54 -2.26
C PRO A 141 6.42 25.78 -2.91
N GLU A 142 7.50 25.84 -2.11
CA GLU A 142 8.86 26.07 -2.58
C GLU A 142 9.52 24.83 -3.24
N SER A 143 8.91 23.64 -3.07
CA SER A 143 9.40 22.44 -3.74
C SER A 143 9.11 22.49 -5.23
N PRO A 144 10.02 21.96 -6.09
CA PRO A 144 9.78 21.91 -7.53
C PRO A 144 8.47 21.19 -7.86
N ASP A 145 7.74 21.73 -8.83
CA ASP A 145 6.58 21.04 -9.38
C ASP A 145 7.02 19.89 -10.30
N PRO A 146 6.44 18.68 -10.16
CA PRO A 146 6.75 17.57 -11.05
C PRO A 146 6.20 17.80 -12.46
N TYR A 147 5.16 18.61 -12.60
CA TYR A 147 4.44 18.88 -13.84
C TYR A 147 4.22 20.37 -14.07
N LYS A 148 4.16 20.75 -15.35
CA LYS A 148 3.76 22.10 -15.76
C LYS A 148 2.26 22.29 -15.65
N ASP A 149 1.51 21.22 -15.94
CA ASP A 149 0.05 21.23 -15.90
C ASP A 149 -0.50 20.00 -15.16
N TYR A 150 -0.93 20.21 -13.93
CA TYR A 150 -1.56 19.18 -13.11
C TYR A 150 -2.95 18.76 -13.63
N SER A 151 -3.64 19.61 -14.40
CA SER A 151 -4.98 19.31 -14.91
C SER A 151 -4.99 18.15 -15.91
N THR A 152 -3.83 17.79 -16.44
CA THR A 152 -3.63 16.72 -17.40
C THR A 152 -3.22 15.38 -16.76
N ILE A 153 -3.17 15.30 -15.42
CA ILE A 153 -2.96 14.04 -14.70
C ILE A 153 -4.10 13.08 -15.03
N ASN A 154 -3.73 11.84 -15.36
CA ASN A 154 -4.65 10.77 -15.73
C ASN A 154 -4.75 9.68 -14.69
N ARG A 155 -3.68 9.42 -13.94
CA ARG A 155 -3.63 8.32 -12.98
C ARG A 155 -2.89 8.71 -11.73
N VAL A 156 -3.48 8.37 -10.59
CA VAL A 156 -2.86 8.36 -9.26
C VAL A 156 -3.33 7.06 -8.62
N TRP A 157 -2.59 5.96 -8.85
CA TRP A 157 -3.05 4.61 -8.57
C TRP A 157 -2.35 3.93 -7.41
N ALA A 158 -3.10 3.05 -6.74
CA ALA A 158 -2.63 2.08 -5.77
C ALA A 158 -1.68 2.69 -4.72
N PRO A 159 -2.13 3.73 -3.98
CA PRO A 159 -1.31 4.32 -2.94
C PRO A 159 -1.08 3.30 -1.82
N GLN A 160 0.16 3.28 -1.32
CA GLN A 160 0.48 2.59 -0.08
C GLN A 160 1.22 3.54 0.87
N ILE A 161 1.38 3.15 2.13
CA ILE A 161 1.84 4.06 3.17
C ILE A 161 2.84 3.39 4.11
N PHE A 162 3.91 4.11 4.44
CA PHE A 162 4.95 3.69 5.37
C PHE A 162 5.27 4.83 6.34
N TRP A 163 5.55 4.55 7.61
CA TRP A 163 5.99 5.57 8.55
C TRP A 163 7.49 5.81 8.46
N ASP A 164 7.89 7.05 8.19
CA ASP A 164 9.29 7.48 8.18
C ASP A 164 9.58 8.39 9.39
N PRO A 165 10.20 7.87 10.46
CA PRO A 165 10.54 8.68 11.64
C PRO A 165 11.68 9.68 11.36
N SER A 166 12.40 9.54 10.26
CA SER A 166 13.53 10.40 9.90
C SER A 166 13.12 11.67 9.15
N TYR A 167 11.92 11.69 8.57
CA TYR A 167 11.41 12.85 7.84
C TYR A 167 11.31 14.08 8.74
N VAL A 168 11.68 15.24 8.21
CA VAL A 168 11.63 16.51 8.94
C VAL A 168 10.81 17.52 8.14
N TRP A 169 9.71 17.97 8.73
CA TRP A 169 8.87 19.01 8.18
C TRP A 169 9.54 20.39 8.25
N SER A 170 9.11 21.33 7.42
CA SER A 170 9.62 22.72 7.41
C SER A 170 9.48 23.44 8.76
N ASP A 171 8.51 23.05 9.59
CA ASP A 171 8.30 23.55 10.96
C ASP A 171 9.17 22.85 12.01
N GLY A 172 10.09 21.95 11.60
CA GLY A 172 11.00 21.21 12.47
C GLY A 172 10.40 19.96 13.11
N LYS A 173 9.13 19.66 12.91
CA LYS A 173 8.53 18.41 13.39
C LYS A 173 9.15 17.21 12.70
N ARG A 174 9.28 16.12 13.44
CA ARG A 174 9.86 14.87 12.95
C ARG A 174 8.80 13.81 12.72
N GLY A 175 9.07 12.94 11.73
CA GLY A 175 8.21 11.85 11.33
C GLY A 175 7.15 12.29 10.32
N GLY A 176 6.88 11.42 9.35
CA GLY A 176 5.88 11.61 8.32
C GLY A 176 5.45 10.30 7.72
N TYR A 177 4.24 10.25 7.21
CA TYR A 177 3.78 9.14 6.44
C TYR A 177 4.28 9.28 5.00
N PHE A 178 5.19 8.40 4.60
CA PHE A 178 5.65 8.23 3.24
C PHE A 178 4.57 7.51 2.45
N ILE A 179 3.88 8.22 1.57
CA ILE A 179 2.84 7.70 0.70
C ILE A 179 3.42 7.57 -0.69
N TYR A 180 3.41 6.39 -1.25
CA TYR A 180 3.93 6.11 -2.58
C TYR A 180 2.84 5.51 -3.46
N TYR A 181 2.87 5.87 -4.74
CA TYR A 181 1.80 5.57 -5.69
C TYR A 181 2.32 5.64 -7.12
N SER A 182 1.60 5.00 -8.03
CA SER A 182 1.82 5.19 -9.47
C SER A 182 1.18 6.50 -9.91
N LEU A 183 1.91 7.30 -10.66
CA LEU A 183 1.42 8.57 -11.18
C LEU A 183 1.73 8.67 -12.67
N TRP A 184 0.77 9.14 -13.44
CA TRP A 184 0.93 9.40 -14.85
C TRP A 184 0.24 10.68 -15.27
N ASN A 185 1.03 11.57 -15.89
CA ASN A 185 0.53 12.71 -16.63
C ASN A 185 0.75 12.44 -18.12
N ARG A 186 -0.30 12.03 -18.82
CA ARG A 186 -0.23 11.59 -20.23
C ARG A 186 0.32 12.66 -21.17
N SER A 187 0.18 13.95 -20.83
CA SER A 187 0.68 15.06 -21.67
C SER A 187 2.18 15.31 -21.47
N GLU A 188 2.76 14.86 -20.36
CA GLU A 188 4.17 15.15 -20.02
C GLU A 188 5.02 13.89 -19.86
N GLU A 189 4.41 12.71 -19.76
CA GLU A 189 5.07 11.44 -19.50
C GLU A 189 4.62 10.35 -20.48
N ALA A 190 5.52 9.42 -20.80
CA ALA A 190 5.23 8.32 -21.73
C ALA A 190 4.48 7.17 -21.07
N TYR A 191 4.59 7.01 -19.73
CA TYR A 191 4.06 5.88 -18.96
C TYR A 191 3.96 6.20 -17.48
N ASP A 192 3.26 5.32 -16.72
CA ASP A 192 3.15 5.37 -15.26
C ASP A 192 4.53 5.21 -14.61
N ARG A 193 4.86 6.07 -13.66
CA ARG A 193 6.08 6.03 -12.84
C ARG A 193 5.74 6.04 -11.36
N MET A 194 6.67 5.55 -10.53
CA MET A 194 6.49 5.59 -9.08
C MET A 194 6.87 6.95 -8.52
N TYR A 195 5.94 7.54 -7.78
CA TYR A 195 6.09 8.79 -7.07
C TYR A 195 5.82 8.61 -5.58
N TYR A 196 6.21 9.58 -4.78
CA TYR A 196 5.89 9.64 -3.37
C TYR A 196 5.59 11.05 -2.90
N SER A 197 4.86 11.14 -1.82
CA SER A 197 4.60 12.35 -1.04
C SER A 197 4.70 12.03 0.44
N TYR A 198 4.90 13.04 1.27
CA TYR A 198 4.78 12.89 2.72
C TYR A 198 3.47 13.50 3.20
N ALA A 199 2.76 12.80 4.09
CA ALA A 199 1.60 13.32 4.79
C ALA A 199 1.88 13.40 6.30
N ASP A 200 1.26 14.39 6.96
CA ASP A 200 1.31 14.50 8.42
C ASP A 200 0.34 13.51 9.09
N GLU A 201 0.44 13.36 10.41
CA GLU A 201 -0.40 12.41 11.17
C GLU A 201 -1.91 12.70 11.06
N SER A 202 -2.27 13.93 10.78
CA SER A 202 -3.67 14.37 10.65
C SER A 202 -4.20 14.27 9.22
N PHE A 203 -3.34 14.01 8.24
CA PHE A 203 -3.63 14.04 6.81
C PHE A 203 -4.15 15.40 6.32
N THR A 204 -3.78 16.48 7.03
CA THR A 204 -4.09 17.84 6.61
C THR A 204 -3.02 18.45 5.71
N ARG A 205 -1.85 17.83 5.68
CA ARG A 205 -0.71 18.24 4.84
C ARG A 205 -0.28 17.08 3.96
N LEU A 206 -0.07 17.36 2.68
CA LEU A 206 0.54 16.46 1.71
C LEU A 206 1.61 17.26 0.95
N THR A 207 2.82 16.71 0.81
CA THR A 207 3.86 17.34 -0.01
C THR A 207 3.62 17.08 -1.49
N LYS A 208 4.21 17.91 -2.36
CA LYS A 208 4.21 17.69 -3.81
C LYS A 208 4.74 16.30 -4.15
N PRO A 209 4.21 15.67 -5.21
CA PRO A 209 4.75 14.42 -5.72
C PRO A 209 6.24 14.56 -6.08
N ARG A 210 7.04 13.59 -5.66
CA ARG A 210 8.44 13.46 -6.02
C ARG A 210 8.67 12.12 -6.68
N LEU A 211 9.44 12.12 -7.75
CA LEU A 211 9.80 10.88 -8.44
C LEU A 211 10.55 9.96 -7.47
N LEU A 212 10.07 8.73 -7.31
CA LEU A 212 10.72 7.72 -6.49
C LEU A 212 11.80 6.99 -7.30
N PHE A 213 11.46 6.58 -8.51
CA PHE A 213 12.38 6.06 -9.52
C PHE A 213 11.69 6.04 -10.90
N ASP A 214 12.53 5.97 -11.92
CA ASP A 214 12.15 5.75 -13.32
C ASP A 214 13.16 4.78 -13.93
N TRP A 215 12.71 3.60 -14.32
CA TRP A 215 13.55 2.57 -14.94
C TRP A 215 13.34 2.47 -16.45
N GLY A 216 12.72 3.49 -17.07
CA GLY A 216 12.50 3.55 -18.51
C GLY A 216 11.29 2.75 -18.99
N TYR A 217 10.42 2.27 -18.09
CA TYR A 217 9.20 1.54 -18.40
C TYR A 217 8.12 1.72 -17.33
N ALA A 218 6.87 1.45 -17.69
CA ALA A 218 5.74 1.60 -16.77
C ALA A 218 5.84 0.66 -15.56
N THR A 219 5.65 1.22 -14.36
CA THR A 219 5.62 0.50 -13.09
C THR A 219 4.44 0.94 -12.25
N ILE A 220 3.72 -0.03 -11.67
CA ILE A 220 2.54 0.20 -10.82
C ILE A 220 2.54 -0.76 -9.62
N ASP A 221 1.65 -0.54 -8.67
CA ASP A 221 1.34 -1.47 -7.57
C ASP A 221 2.55 -1.87 -6.72
N ALA A 222 3.31 -0.90 -6.25
CA ALA A 222 4.43 -1.17 -5.36
C ALA A 222 3.96 -1.57 -3.96
N ASP A 223 4.59 -2.61 -3.36
CA ASP A 223 4.40 -3.02 -1.96
C ASP A 223 5.76 -3.08 -1.25
N ILE A 224 6.03 -2.13 -0.35
CA ILE A 224 7.31 -1.98 0.33
C ILE A 224 7.25 -2.60 1.72
N ASN A 225 8.20 -3.52 1.99
CA ASN A 225 8.33 -4.21 3.26
C ASN A 225 9.76 -4.11 3.80
N TYR A 226 9.92 -3.84 5.09
CA TYR A 226 11.22 -3.95 5.75
C TYR A 226 11.46 -5.39 6.21
N LEU A 227 12.56 -5.99 5.77
CA LEU A 227 12.94 -7.33 6.15
C LEU A 227 14.02 -7.32 7.24
N LYS A 228 13.70 -7.90 8.40
CA LYS A 228 14.69 -8.08 9.48
C LYS A 228 15.79 -9.07 9.14
N SER A 229 15.53 -9.95 8.20
CA SER A 229 16.45 -11.03 7.76
C SER A 229 17.74 -10.49 7.16
N ASP A 230 17.70 -9.33 6.52
CA ASP A 230 18.85 -8.71 5.86
C ASP A 230 18.99 -7.19 6.14
N GLY A 231 17.99 -6.59 6.82
CA GLY A 231 18.00 -5.17 7.17
C GLY A 231 17.72 -4.23 5.99
N LEU A 232 17.14 -4.75 4.91
CA LEU A 232 16.79 -3.98 3.71
C LEU A 232 15.28 -3.74 3.61
N LEU A 233 14.92 -2.73 2.85
CA LEU A 233 13.59 -2.55 2.31
C LEU A 233 13.48 -3.38 1.04
N HIS A 234 12.43 -4.18 0.93
CA HIS A 234 12.08 -4.96 -0.24
C HIS A 234 10.78 -4.44 -0.82
N MET A 235 10.75 -4.30 -2.13
CA MET A 235 9.57 -3.88 -2.88
C MET A 235 9.14 -5.02 -3.80
N LEU A 236 7.86 -5.33 -3.79
CA LEU A 236 7.20 -6.03 -4.89
C LEU A 236 6.61 -4.99 -5.81
N ILE A 237 6.87 -5.05 -7.10
CA ILE A 237 6.49 -4.02 -8.06
C ILE A 237 5.98 -4.66 -9.36
N LYS A 238 4.85 -4.21 -9.87
CA LYS A 238 4.36 -4.61 -11.18
C LYS A 238 5.07 -3.84 -12.28
N LYS A 239 5.68 -4.57 -13.21
CA LYS A 239 6.21 -4.08 -14.48
C LYS A 239 5.20 -4.32 -15.60
N GLU A 240 4.95 -3.30 -16.44
CA GLU A 240 4.00 -3.40 -17.55
C GLU A 240 4.67 -3.66 -18.90
N GLY A 241 5.91 -3.29 -19.10
CA GLY A 241 6.63 -3.45 -20.36
C GLY A 241 7.47 -4.74 -20.43
N GLY A 242 7.82 -5.18 -21.62
CA GLY A 242 8.67 -6.34 -21.88
C GLY A 242 8.03 -7.66 -21.45
N LYS A 243 8.54 -8.31 -20.41
CA LYS A 243 7.91 -9.44 -19.70
C LYS A 243 7.12 -8.90 -18.54
N PRO A 244 5.79 -8.70 -18.67
CA PRO A 244 4.97 -8.10 -17.62
C PRO A 244 4.84 -9.05 -16.43
N GLY A 245 4.76 -8.49 -15.23
CA GLY A 245 4.57 -9.27 -14.01
C GLY A 245 5.14 -8.56 -12.79
N ILE A 246 5.17 -9.28 -11.67
CA ILE A 246 5.65 -8.78 -10.40
C ILE A 246 7.14 -9.10 -10.29
N TYR A 247 7.92 -8.11 -9.87
CA TYR A 247 9.36 -8.20 -9.65
C TYR A 247 9.71 -7.77 -8.24
N THR A 248 10.87 -8.18 -7.75
CA THR A 248 11.44 -7.71 -6.50
C THR A 248 12.49 -6.61 -6.77
N ALA A 249 12.54 -5.63 -5.90
CA ALA A 249 13.58 -4.60 -5.85
C ALA A 249 13.99 -4.36 -4.39
N THR A 250 15.17 -3.83 -4.17
CA THR A 250 15.68 -3.59 -2.81
C THR A 250 16.26 -2.19 -2.66
N SER A 251 16.21 -1.67 -1.42
CA SER A 251 16.85 -0.40 -1.05
C SER A 251 17.22 -0.39 0.43
N LYS A 252 18.16 0.50 0.77
CA LYS A 252 18.49 0.84 2.17
C LYS A 252 17.67 2.02 2.71
N SER A 253 16.93 2.71 1.86
CA SER A 253 16.15 3.90 2.19
C SER A 253 14.82 3.90 1.47
N LEU A 254 13.76 4.46 2.09
CA LEU A 254 12.45 4.61 1.47
C LEU A 254 12.50 5.39 0.16
N ILE A 255 13.29 6.45 0.12
CA ILE A 255 13.45 7.31 -1.06
C ILE A 255 14.50 6.78 -2.06
N GLY A 256 15.01 5.58 -1.84
CA GLY A 256 15.98 4.94 -2.72
C GLY A 256 17.46 5.29 -2.41
N PRO A 257 18.40 5.02 -3.34
CA PRO A 257 18.12 4.43 -4.64
C PRO A 257 17.59 2.98 -4.52
N TRP A 258 16.61 2.66 -5.36
CA TRP A 258 16.06 1.32 -5.50
C TRP A 258 16.82 0.56 -6.58
N SER A 259 17.11 -0.73 -6.36
CA SER A 259 17.69 -1.58 -7.40
C SER A 259 16.70 -1.72 -8.56
N GLU A 260 17.17 -1.54 -9.79
CA GLU A 260 16.36 -1.90 -10.96
C GLU A 260 16.28 -3.43 -11.06
N PRO A 261 15.06 -4.01 -11.18
CA PRO A 261 14.89 -5.46 -11.29
C PRO A 261 15.50 -6.04 -12.57
N VAL A 262 16.25 -7.13 -12.42
CA VAL A 262 16.73 -7.96 -13.53
C VAL A 262 15.81 -9.16 -13.75
N GLU A 263 16.08 -9.98 -14.78
CA GLU A 263 15.24 -11.15 -15.13
C GLU A 263 15.06 -12.12 -13.93
N ASP A 264 16.11 -12.34 -13.15
CA ASP A 264 16.08 -13.24 -11.98
C ASP A 264 15.23 -12.71 -10.80
N ASP A 265 14.90 -11.42 -10.79
CA ASP A 265 14.03 -10.83 -9.79
C ASP A 265 12.54 -11.03 -10.12
N TYR A 266 12.23 -11.65 -11.25
CA TYR A 266 10.86 -11.96 -11.65
C TYR A 266 10.22 -12.99 -10.73
N VAL A 267 9.10 -12.61 -10.15
CA VAL A 267 8.30 -13.47 -9.30
C VAL A 267 7.36 -14.29 -10.18
N SER A 268 7.76 -15.51 -10.51
CA SER A 268 7.02 -16.38 -11.42
C SER A 268 5.97 -17.20 -10.68
N PHE A 269 4.88 -16.56 -10.26
CA PHE A 269 3.77 -17.27 -9.60
C PHE A 269 2.98 -18.16 -10.55
N GLU A 270 2.75 -17.69 -11.77
CA GLU A 270 1.72 -18.20 -12.67
C GLU A 270 2.23 -18.43 -14.11
N GLY A 271 3.55 -18.51 -14.29
CA GLY A 271 4.12 -18.62 -15.62
C GLY A 271 3.83 -17.38 -16.48
N ASN A 272 3.04 -17.54 -17.55
CA ASN A 272 2.71 -16.45 -18.48
C ASN A 272 1.44 -15.65 -18.09
N LYS A 273 0.84 -15.94 -16.96
CA LYS A 273 -0.37 -15.24 -16.53
C LYS A 273 -0.07 -13.84 -16.03
N LYS A 274 -1.01 -12.93 -16.24
CA LYS A 274 -0.87 -11.54 -15.82
C LYS A 274 -1.29 -11.39 -14.36
N CYS A 275 -0.34 -10.92 -13.54
CA CYS A 275 -0.51 -10.72 -12.10
C CYS A 275 -0.16 -9.28 -11.72
N GLU A 276 -0.87 -8.74 -10.71
CA GLU A 276 -0.65 -7.39 -10.17
C GLU A 276 -1.16 -7.30 -8.73
N GLY A 277 -1.05 -6.12 -8.11
CA GLY A 277 -1.67 -5.84 -6.82
C GLY A 277 -1.10 -6.68 -5.68
N SER A 278 0.21 -6.87 -5.65
CA SER A 278 0.87 -7.69 -4.63
C SER A 278 0.84 -7.02 -3.25
N SER A 279 0.63 -7.83 -2.22
CA SER A 279 0.74 -7.44 -0.81
C SER A 279 1.40 -8.55 -0.01
N ALA A 280 2.54 -8.24 0.63
CA ALA A 280 3.28 -9.20 1.41
C ALA A 280 2.94 -9.10 2.91
N PHE A 281 2.80 -10.25 3.56
CA PHE A 281 2.56 -10.33 5.00
C PHE A 281 3.15 -11.62 5.58
N GLN A 282 3.38 -11.65 6.89
CA GLN A 282 3.87 -12.84 7.58
C GLN A 282 2.77 -13.48 8.43
N LEU A 283 2.75 -14.79 8.52
CA LEU A 283 1.86 -15.50 9.44
C LEU A 283 2.32 -15.31 10.90
N ILE A 284 1.36 -15.47 11.82
CA ILE A 284 1.61 -15.38 13.26
C ILE A 284 2.51 -16.54 13.68
N GLY A 285 3.69 -16.22 14.25
CA GLY A 285 4.66 -17.22 14.65
C GLY A 285 5.54 -17.79 13.52
N ASP A 286 5.44 -17.24 12.31
CA ASP A 286 6.23 -17.63 11.15
C ASP A 286 7.07 -16.43 10.66
N ASP A 287 8.33 -16.63 10.32
CA ASP A 287 9.22 -15.59 9.79
C ASP A 287 9.28 -15.60 8.25
N THR A 288 8.55 -16.52 7.62
CA THR A 288 8.39 -16.57 6.17
C THR A 288 7.24 -15.67 5.71
N TRP A 289 7.29 -15.27 4.45
CA TRP A 289 6.33 -14.34 3.87
C TRP A 289 5.21 -15.07 3.13
N ARG A 290 4.07 -14.41 3.06
CA ARG A 290 2.96 -14.70 2.16
C ARG A 290 2.82 -13.51 1.24
N VAL A 291 2.68 -13.77 -0.05
CA VAL A 291 2.42 -12.74 -1.06
C VAL A 291 1.06 -13.02 -1.66
N ALA A 292 0.13 -12.13 -1.37
CA ALA A 292 -1.20 -12.13 -1.97
C ALA A 292 -1.19 -11.24 -3.22
N TYR A 293 -1.88 -11.64 -4.29
CA TYR A 293 -1.93 -10.91 -5.55
C TYR A 293 -3.14 -11.30 -6.37
N ILE A 294 -3.50 -10.49 -7.37
CA ILE A 294 -4.54 -10.84 -8.34
C ILE A 294 -3.92 -11.40 -9.62
N GLU A 295 -4.45 -12.56 -10.07
CA GLU A 295 -4.28 -13.07 -11.42
C GLU A 295 -5.51 -12.64 -12.24
N TYR A 296 -5.33 -11.76 -13.24
CA TYR A 296 -6.43 -11.13 -13.95
C TYR A 296 -6.59 -11.54 -15.41
N SER A 297 -5.74 -12.42 -15.91
CA SER A 297 -5.87 -12.95 -17.29
C SER A 297 -6.87 -14.09 -17.41
N SER A 298 -7.15 -14.81 -16.34
CA SER A 298 -8.17 -15.87 -16.29
C SER A 298 -9.60 -15.32 -16.12
N ARG A 299 -10.59 -16.16 -16.38
CA ARG A 299 -12.00 -15.87 -16.10
C ARG A 299 -12.63 -17.06 -15.38
N PRO A 300 -13.13 -16.90 -14.14
CA PRO A 300 -13.03 -15.68 -13.31
C PRO A 300 -11.58 -15.31 -12.98
N LYS A 301 -11.35 -14.08 -12.57
CA LYS A 301 -10.07 -13.65 -12.00
C LYS A 301 -9.83 -14.37 -10.67
N HIS A 302 -8.57 -14.63 -10.33
CA HIS A 302 -8.20 -15.30 -9.10
C HIS A 302 -7.43 -14.34 -8.18
N TYR A 303 -7.79 -14.32 -6.91
CA TYR A 303 -6.94 -13.73 -5.89
C TYR A 303 -6.19 -14.85 -5.17
N ARG A 304 -4.88 -14.79 -5.21
CA ARG A 304 -4.01 -15.90 -4.85
C ARG A 304 -3.01 -15.54 -3.77
N ILE A 305 -2.50 -16.56 -3.11
CA ILE A 305 -1.44 -16.44 -2.11
C ILE A 305 -0.36 -17.47 -2.43
N CYS A 306 0.90 -17.04 -2.52
CA CYS A 306 2.07 -17.92 -2.51
C CYS A 306 2.89 -17.70 -1.23
N LYS A 307 3.71 -18.69 -0.88
CA LYS A 307 4.70 -18.60 0.19
C LYS A 307 6.03 -18.13 -0.39
N ALA A 308 6.72 -17.24 0.32
CA ALA A 308 8.10 -16.89 0.10
C ALA A 308 8.92 -17.17 1.36
N ASP A 309 10.23 -17.33 1.23
CA ASP A 309 11.12 -17.47 2.38
C ASP A 309 11.23 -16.16 3.19
N ARG A 310 12.04 -16.16 4.25
CA ARG A 310 12.25 -14.99 5.10
C ARG A 310 12.96 -13.81 4.41
N TYR A 311 13.52 -14.03 3.22
CA TYR A 311 14.15 -13.00 2.38
C TYR A 311 13.23 -12.52 1.24
N LEU A 312 11.94 -12.88 1.29
CA LEU A 312 10.95 -12.59 0.26
C LEU A 312 11.38 -13.12 -1.11
N ARG A 313 11.89 -14.36 -1.14
CA ARG A 313 12.37 -15.09 -2.31
C ARG A 313 11.86 -16.53 -2.28
N ASN A 314 12.20 -17.31 -3.30
CA ASN A 314 11.85 -18.74 -3.39
C ASN A 314 10.34 -18.96 -3.25
N PHE A 315 9.59 -18.37 -4.18
CA PHE A 315 8.12 -18.41 -4.19
C PHE A 315 7.59 -19.80 -4.50
N SER A 316 6.64 -20.27 -3.70
CA SER A 316 5.94 -21.54 -3.91
C SER A 316 4.88 -21.42 -5.00
N ASP A 317 4.32 -22.56 -5.41
CA ASP A 317 3.08 -22.58 -6.15
C ASP A 317 1.97 -21.86 -5.38
N PRO A 318 1.12 -21.08 -6.07
CA PRO A 318 0.05 -20.33 -5.44
C PRO A 318 -1.17 -21.17 -5.14
N VAL A 319 -1.93 -20.74 -4.13
CA VAL A 319 -3.27 -21.24 -3.82
C VAL A 319 -4.27 -20.09 -3.85
N ASP A 320 -5.52 -20.37 -4.18
CA ASP A 320 -6.58 -19.36 -4.13
C ASP A 320 -6.90 -18.98 -2.68
N ILE A 321 -7.12 -17.68 -2.44
CA ILE A 321 -7.74 -17.21 -1.20
C ILE A 321 -9.18 -17.74 -1.15
N GLN A 322 -9.63 -18.19 0.00
CA GLN A 322 -10.94 -18.80 0.15
C GLN A 322 -11.85 -17.97 1.04
N GLY A 323 -13.16 -18.03 0.78
CA GLY A 323 -14.20 -17.44 1.62
C GLY A 323 -14.32 -15.91 1.50
N VAL A 324 -13.80 -15.31 0.42
CA VAL A 324 -13.91 -13.88 0.13
C VAL A 324 -14.74 -13.65 -1.11
N THR A 325 -15.70 -12.75 -1.03
CA THR A 325 -16.56 -12.38 -2.15
C THR A 325 -15.93 -11.25 -2.97
N GLY A 326 -15.70 -11.50 -4.27
CA GLY A 326 -15.12 -10.52 -5.20
C GLY A 326 -13.76 -9.96 -4.81
N PRO A 327 -12.80 -10.81 -4.37
CA PRO A 327 -11.51 -10.33 -3.90
C PRO A 327 -10.72 -9.70 -5.03
N GLN A 328 -10.14 -8.54 -4.76
CA GLN A 328 -9.26 -7.79 -5.66
C GLN A 328 -8.09 -7.22 -4.86
N HIS A 329 -7.28 -6.37 -5.50
CA HIS A 329 -6.16 -5.68 -4.89
C HIS A 329 -6.48 -5.13 -3.50
N GLY A 330 -5.63 -5.41 -2.53
CA GLY A 330 -5.79 -5.02 -1.14
C GLY A 330 -4.57 -5.39 -0.32
N SER A 331 -4.70 -5.33 1.00
CA SER A 331 -3.61 -5.61 1.93
C SER A 331 -4.06 -6.48 3.11
N CYS A 332 -3.12 -7.25 3.65
CA CYS A 332 -3.34 -8.11 4.80
C CYS A 332 -2.64 -7.55 6.05
N MET A 333 -3.38 -7.42 7.15
CA MET A 333 -2.86 -6.95 8.42
C MET A 333 -3.16 -7.95 9.54
N ARG A 334 -2.16 -8.20 10.42
CA ARG A 334 -2.40 -8.97 11.65
C ARG A 334 -3.30 -8.20 12.60
N ILE A 335 -4.27 -8.87 13.21
CA ILE A 335 -5.21 -8.28 14.17
C ILE A 335 -5.28 -9.07 15.47
N THR A 336 -5.58 -8.37 16.55
CA THR A 336 -5.78 -8.94 17.88
C THR A 336 -7.17 -9.60 18.00
N LYS A 337 -7.36 -10.44 19.03
CA LYS A 337 -8.67 -11.05 19.33
C LYS A 337 -9.77 -10.00 19.59
N LYS A 338 -9.40 -8.86 20.20
CA LYS A 338 -10.33 -7.75 20.46
C LYS A 338 -10.79 -7.09 19.16
N GLU A 339 -9.87 -6.86 18.23
CA GLU A 339 -10.15 -6.29 16.91
C GLU A 339 -11.01 -7.26 16.08
N TYR A 340 -10.61 -8.52 15.98
CA TYR A 340 -11.37 -9.57 15.29
C TYR A 340 -12.84 -9.62 15.75
N LYS A 341 -13.06 -9.69 17.08
CA LYS A 341 -14.42 -9.69 17.64
C LYS A 341 -15.17 -8.38 17.38
N ARG A 342 -14.48 -7.24 17.42
CA ARG A 342 -15.10 -5.92 17.17
C ARG A 342 -15.58 -5.82 15.73
N LEU A 343 -14.77 -6.19 14.76
CA LEU A 343 -15.14 -6.17 13.34
C LEU A 343 -16.38 -7.03 13.09
N LYS A 344 -16.37 -8.28 13.54
CA LYS A 344 -17.54 -9.17 13.42
C LYS A 344 -18.79 -8.60 14.09
N LYS A 345 -18.67 -8.03 15.28
CA LYS A 345 -19.84 -7.51 16.02
C LYS A 345 -20.38 -6.20 15.42
N ARG A 346 -19.51 -5.28 15.02
CA ARG A 346 -19.91 -3.89 14.68
C ARG A 346 -20.33 -3.69 13.23
N LEU A 347 -19.76 -4.46 12.33
CA LEU A 347 -20.07 -4.36 10.89
C LEU A 347 -21.17 -5.36 10.47
N GLU A 348 -21.45 -6.40 11.27
CA GLU A 348 -22.51 -7.37 10.98
C GLU A 348 -23.89 -6.99 11.56
N ILE A 349 -23.97 -6.01 12.46
CA ILE A 349 -25.23 -5.58 13.08
C ILE A 349 -26.13 -4.75 12.15
N ASN A 350 -25.59 -4.29 11.03
CA ASN A 350 -26.35 -3.52 10.02
C ASN A 350 -27.02 -4.43 8.97
N ARG A 351 -27.32 -5.67 9.33
CA ARG A 351 -28.14 -6.61 8.54
C ARG A 351 -29.61 -6.43 8.81
#